data_8c93b328b7f613f1eb519e6d4a3ed033
#
_entry.id   8c93b328b7f613f1eb519e6d4a3ed033
#
_cell.length_a   1.000
_cell.length_b   1.000
_cell.length_c   1.000
_cell.angle_alpha   90.00
_cell.angle_beta   90.00
_cell.angle_gamma   90.00
#
_symmetry.space_group_name_H-M   'P 1'
#
loop_
_entity.id
_entity.type
_entity.pdbx_description
1 polymer ?
#
loop_
_entity_poly.entity_id
_entity_poly.type
_entity_poly.pdbx_seq_one_letter_code
_entity_poly.pdbx_strand_id
1 'polypeptide(L)'
;MMKSMLKCKIHRATVTDAVLHYEGSVTIDKTLMDAAGLVEYEQVHIWNVDNGNRFTTYAIAGEADSGVICLNGAAARQVSKGDLVIIAAFSAYDEKELAQYQPSLVYVDGRNRITSVKSKIVSESQRPRVAAAI
;
A
#
# COMPACT_ATOMS: atom_id res chain seq x y z
N MET A 1 -10.19 18.43 17.83
CA MET A 1 -8.81 17.94 17.74
C MET A 1 -8.68 16.98 16.57
N MET A 2 -7.64 17.14 15.77
CA MET A 2 -7.38 16.27 14.61
C MET A 2 -6.64 15.02 15.06
N LYS A 3 -6.97 13.89 14.48
CA LYS A 3 -6.23 12.64 14.66
C LYS A 3 -5.70 12.16 13.32
N SER A 4 -4.46 11.69 13.32
CA SER A 4 -3.88 11.06 12.14
C SER A 4 -4.33 9.60 12.10
N MET A 5 -5.07 9.25 11.06
CA MET A 5 -5.67 7.92 10.92
C MET A 5 -5.18 7.26 9.64
N LEU A 6 -5.12 5.95 9.64
CA LEU A 6 -4.85 5.19 8.43
C LEU A 6 -5.95 5.48 7.40
N LYS A 7 -5.57 6.14 6.32
CA LYS A 7 -6.49 6.45 5.23
C LYS A 7 -6.69 5.25 4.31
N CYS A 8 -5.61 4.60 3.97
CA CYS A 8 -5.63 3.45 3.08
C CYS A 8 -4.35 2.64 3.22
N LYS A 9 -4.40 1.41 2.73
CA LYS A 9 -3.18 0.63 2.45
C LYS A 9 -3.40 -0.30 1.28
N ILE A 10 -2.31 -0.58 0.58
CA ILE A 10 -2.21 -1.67 -0.38
C ILE A 10 -1.37 -2.74 0.31
N HIS A 11 -1.98 -3.87 0.61
CA HIS A 11 -1.40 -4.87 1.51
C HIS A 11 -0.65 -5.95 0.73
N ARG A 12 0.66 -6.08 1.02
CA ARG A 12 1.53 -7.14 0.51
C ARG A 12 1.60 -7.16 -1.02
N ALA A 13 1.77 -5.98 -1.61
CA ALA A 13 2.06 -5.86 -3.03
C ALA A 13 3.47 -6.33 -3.34
N THR A 14 3.66 -6.92 -4.51
CA THR A 14 4.96 -7.40 -4.97
C THR A 14 5.68 -6.31 -5.73
N VAL A 15 6.91 -6.00 -5.33
CA VAL A 15 7.78 -5.05 -6.07
C VAL A 15 8.11 -5.65 -7.42
N THR A 16 7.75 -4.92 -8.48
CA THR A 16 7.99 -5.38 -9.86
C THR A 16 9.32 -4.90 -10.42
N ASP A 17 9.83 -3.78 -9.92
CA ASP A 17 11.14 -3.26 -10.33
C ASP A 17 11.66 -2.23 -9.31
N ALA A 18 12.95 -1.93 -9.40
CA ALA A 18 13.63 -0.94 -8.58
C ALA A 18 14.65 -0.22 -9.46
N VAL A 19 14.43 1.08 -9.72
CA VAL A 19 15.23 1.87 -10.66
C VAL A 19 15.97 2.97 -9.90
N LEU A 20 17.25 2.72 -9.60
CA LEU A 20 18.05 3.61 -8.77
C LEU A 20 18.26 5.00 -9.40
N HIS A 21 18.54 5.04 -10.70
CA HIS A 21 18.87 6.28 -11.40
C HIS A 21 17.64 6.91 -12.05
N TYR A 22 16.64 7.19 -11.22
CA TYR A 22 15.41 7.86 -11.60
C TYR A 22 14.97 8.76 -10.46
N GLU A 23 14.02 9.65 -10.71
CA GLU A 23 13.50 10.51 -9.64
C GLU A 23 12.82 9.70 -8.56
N GLY A 24 13.18 9.98 -7.28
CA GLY A 24 12.67 9.25 -6.13
C GLY A 24 11.17 9.29 -6.04
N SER A 25 10.54 8.11 -6.01
CA SER A 25 9.09 7.94 -5.97
C SER A 25 8.75 6.47 -5.93
N VAL A 26 7.47 6.15 -5.81
CA VAL A 26 6.96 4.81 -6.08
C VAL A 26 5.92 4.91 -7.20
N THR A 27 6.18 4.22 -8.30
CA THR A 27 5.19 4.06 -9.37
C THR A 27 4.24 2.94 -9.00
N ILE A 28 2.96 3.27 -8.90
CA ILE A 28 1.90 2.33 -8.50
C ILE A 28 0.90 2.22 -9.63
N ASP A 29 0.51 1.00 -9.96
CA ASP A 29 -0.60 0.73 -10.87
C ASP A 29 -1.79 1.63 -10.54
N LYS A 30 -2.26 2.41 -11.52
CA LYS A 30 -3.34 3.36 -11.31
C LYS A 30 -4.62 2.71 -10.78
N THR A 31 -4.90 1.48 -11.17
CA THR A 31 -6.06 0.75 -10.65
C THR A 31 -5.96 0.54 -9.14
N LEU A 32 -4.75 0.25 -8.64
CA LEU A 32 -4.50 0.13 -7.19
C LEU A 32 -4.63 1.49 -6.50
N MET A 33 -4.09 2.54 -7.11
CA MET A 33 -4.22 3.89 -6.56
C MET A 33 -5.67 4.33 -6.44
N ASP A 34 -6.45 4.10 -7.47
CA ASP A 34 -7.87 4.45 -7.47
C ASP A 34 -8.63 3.68 -6.39
N ALA A 35 -8.39 2.38 -6.26
CA ALA A 35 -9.01 1.56 -5.22
C ALA A 35 -8.64 2.02 -3.82
N ALA A 36 -7.40 2.45 -3.61
CA ALA A 36 -6.92 2.92 -2.32
C ALA A 36 -7.29 4.39 -2.04
N GLY A 37 -7.71 5.13 -3.06
CA GLY A 37 -7.96 6.57 -2.94
C GLY A 37 -6.69 7.40 -2.90
N LEU A 38 -5.61 6.92 -3.51
CA LEU A 38 -4.36 7.65 -3.65
C LEU A 38 -4.36 8.50 -4.91
N VAL A 39 -3.78 9.69 -4.80
CA VAL A 39 -3.56 10.58 -5.95
C VAL A 39 -2.06 10.76 -6.19
N GLU A 40 -1.69 11.23 -7.41
CA GLU A 40 -0.30 11.51 -7.72
C GLU A 40 0.30 12.50 -6.74
N TYR A 41 1.55 12.27 -6.39
CA TYR A 41 2.36 13.05 -5.46
C TYR A 41 1.92 12.96 -4.00
N GLU A 42 0.93 12.15 -3.69
CA GLU A 42 0.54 11.91 -2.30
C GLU A 42 1.65 11.17 -1.56
N GLN A 43 1.94 11.61 -0.36
CA GLN A 43 2.93 10.96 0.51
C GLN A 43 2.45 9.57 0.90
N VAL A 44 3.33 8.59 0.75
CA VAL A 44 3.05 7.22 1.17
C VAL A 44 4.21 6.66 2.01
N HIS A 45 3.85 5.77 2.92
CA HIS A 45 4.79 4.97 3.67
C HIS A 45 4.93 3.61 3.00
N ILE A 46 6.15 3.13 2.89
CA ILE A 46 6.44 1.81 2.34
C ILE A 46 7.05 0.96 3.45
N TRP A 47 6.43 -0.16 3.74
CA TRP A 47 6.90 -1.11 4.74
C TRP A 47 7.26 -2.42 4.05
N ASN A 48 8.56 -2.73 4.01
CA ASN A 48 9.05 -3.94 3.34
C ASN A 48 8.91 -5.12 4.30
N VAL A 49 8.10 -6.09 3.91
CA VAL A 49 7.82 -7.28 4.73
C VAL A 49 9.05 -8.19 4.80
N ASP A 50 9.84 -8.24 3.74
CA ASP A 50 10.96 -9.17 3.63
C ASP A 50 12.21 -8.74 4.41
N ASN A 51 12.50 -7.44 4.46
CA ASN A 51 13.70 -6.95 5.16
C ASN A 51 13.41 -6.03 6.35
N GLY A 52 12.15 -5.68 6.58
CA GLY A 52 11.75 -4.83 7.68
C GLY A 52 12.01 -3.34 7.48
N ASN A 53 12.54 -2.91 6.33
CA ASN A 53 12.79 -1.50 6.07
C ASN A 53 11.47 -0.72 6.00
N ARG A 54 11.49 0.48 6.57
CA ARG A 54 10.34 1.38 6.59
C ARG A 54 10.82 2.75 6.12
N PHE A 55 10.20 3.27 5.10
CA PHE A 55 10.58 4.56 4.53
C PHE A 55 9.38 5.27 3.94
N THR A 56 9.56 6.54 3.64
CA THR A 56 8.52 7.41 3.12
C THR A 56 8.93 7.94 1.75
N THR A 57 7.98 7.99 0.84
CA THR A 57 8.14 8.55 -0.49
C THR A 57 6.80 9.12 -0.96
N TYR A 58 6.63 9.34 -2.25
CA TYR A 58 5.36 9.79 -2.82
C TYR A 58 4.99 8.95 -4.04
N ALA A 59 3.70 8.91 -4.34
CA ALA A 59 3.15 8.05 -5.38
C ALA A 59 3.17 8.73 -6.76
N ILE A 60 3.45 7.94 -7.79
CA ILE A 60 3.26 8.31 -9.20
C ILE A 60 2.39 7.23 -9.82
N ALA A 61 1.40 7.63 -10.63
CA ALA A 61 0.53 6.67 -11.29
C ALA A 61 1.27 5.95 -12.42
N GLY A 62 1.26 4.64 -12.36
CA GLY A 62 1.68 3.76 -13.46
C GLY A 62 0.48 3.35 -14.31
N GLU A 63 0.78 2.63 -15.38
CA GLU A 63 -0.26 2.14 -16.29
C GLU A 63 -1.31 1.32 -15.55
N ALA A 64 -2.58 1.61 -15.82
CA ALA A 64 -3.69 0.90 -15.18
C ALA A 64 -3.67 -0.59 -15.56
N ASP A 65 -3.94 -1.44 -14.58
CA ASP A 65 -3.98 -2.90 -14.73
C ASP A 65 -2.65 -3.54 -15.11
N SER A 66 -1.55 -2.81 -14.98
CA SER A 66 -0.21 -3.32 -15.28
C SER A 66 0.37 -4.16 -14.14
N GLY A 67 -0.13 -3.98 -12.92
CA GLY A 67 0.47 -4.57 -11.72
C GLY A 67 1.77 -3.92 -11.29
N VAL A 68 2.14 -2.77 -11.86
CA VAL A 68 3.42 -2.13 -11.57
C VAL A 68 3.50 -1.62 -10.13
N ILE A 69 4.57 -1.98 -9.45
CA ILE A 69 5.02 -1.41 -8.18
C ILE A 69 6.52 -1.23 -8.33
N CYS A 70 6.95 -0.03 -8.70
CA CYS A 70 8.35 0.26 -8.99
C CYS A 70 8.88 1.33 -8.04
N LEU A 71 9.92 1.00 -7.29
CA LEU A 71 10.59 1.94 -6.41
C LEU A 71 11.69 2.66 -7.18
N ASN A 72 11.66 3.98 -7.19
CA ASN A 72 12.53 4.82 -7.99
C ASN A 72 13.47 5.64 -7.11
N GLY A 73 14.67 5.91 -7.61
CA GLY A 73 15.65 6.75 -6.94
C GLY A 73 16.19 6.10 -5.67
N ALA A 74 16.42 6.89 -4.64
CA ALA A 74 16.99 6.42 -3.38
C ALA A 74 16.14 5.30 -2.74
N ALA A 75 14.82 5.33 -2.93
CA ALA A 75 13.91 4.30 -2.43
C ALA A 75 14.22 2.91 -3.02
N ALA A 76 14.80 2.86 -4.22
CA ALA A 76 15.18 1.59 -4.84
C ALA A 76 16.21 0.81 -4.03
N ARG A 77 16.99 1.49 -3.17
CA ARG A 77 17.94 0.82 -2.29
C ARG A 77 17.30 0.11 -1.11
N GLN A 78 16.04 0.37 -0.85
CA GLN A 78 15.32 -0.18 0.31
C GLN A 78 14.56 -1.46 -0.02
N VAL A 79 14.52 -1.83 -1.29
CA VAL A 79 13.75 -2.98 -1.78
C VAL A 79 14.56 -3.76 -2.80
N SER A 80 14.12 -5.00 -3.02
CA SER A 80 14.55 -5.81 -4.15
C SER A 80 13.32 -6.26 -4.93
N LYS A 81 13.47 -6.42 -6.24
CA LYS A 81 12.41 -6.98 -7.08
C LYS A 81 11.92 -8.30 -6.49
N GLY A 82 10.62 -8.43 -6.34
CA GLY A 82 9.99 -9.60 -5.73
C GLY A 82 9.66 -9.45 -4.25
N ASP A 83 10.18 -8.42 -3.58
CA ASP A 83 9.85 -8.17 -2.19
C ASP A 83 8.37 -7.84 -2.04
N LEU A 84 7.80 -8.25 -0.90
CA LEU A 84 6.46 -7.85 -0.50
C LEU A 84 6.52 -6.55 0.28
N VAL A 85 5.71 -5.58 -0.11
CA VAL A 85 5.63 -4.29 0.56
C VAL A 85 4.19 -3.97 0.93
N ILE A 86 4.03 -3.18 1.99
CA ILE A 86 2.76 -2.56 2.35
C ILE A 86 2.91 -1.07 2.06
N ILE A 87 1.99 -0.54 1.27
CA ILE A 87 1.96 0.89 0.92
C ILE A 87 0.79 1.49 1.70
N ALA A 88 1.07 2.48 2.54
CA ALA A 88 0.05 3.07 3.40
C ALA A 88 0.08 4.59 3.34
N ALA A 89 -1.08 5.21 3.50
CA ALA A 89 -1.21 6.64 3.63
C ALA A 89 -2.08 6.98 4.84
N PHE A 90 -1.80 8.13 5.45
CA PHE A 90 -2.49 8.62 6.62
C PHE A 90 -3.05 10.01 6.33
N SER A 91 -4.16 10.34 6.93
CA SER A 91 -4.76 11.67 6.84
C SER A 91 -5.23 12.12 8.22
N ALA A 92 -5.35 13.43 8.39
CA ALA A 92 -5.87 13.98 9.62
C ALA A 92 -7.40 14.11 9.53
N TYR A 93 -8.07 13.64 10.56
CA TYR A 93 -9.54 13.64 10.65
C TYR A 93 -9.97 14.35 11.93
N ASP A 94 -10.99 15.18 11.84
CA ASP A 94 -11.63 15.76 13.03
C ASP A 94 -12.68 14.80 13.61
N GLU A 95 -13.30 15.18 14.72
CA GLU A 95 -14.27 14.32 15.41
C GLU A 95 -15.49 13.99 14.55
N LYS A 96 -15.94 14.93 13.72
CA LYS A 96 -17.07 14.71 12.82
C LYS A 96 -16.73 13.69 11.74
N GLU A 97 -15.55 13.84 11.15
CA GLU A 97 -15.06 12.94 10.11
C GLU A 97 -14.83 11.54 10.66
N LEU A 98 -14.37 11.41 11.91
CA LEU A 98 -14.16 10.11 12.55
C LEU A 98 -15.44 9.29 12.70
N ALA A 99 -16.59 9.95 12.84
CA ALA A 99 -17.88 9.27 12.94
C ALA A 99 -18.22 8.46 11.68
N GLN A 100 -17.66 8.86 10.53
CA GLN A 100 -17.89 8.23 9.23
C GLN A 100 -16.59 7.60 8.69
N TYR A 101 -15.54 7.52 9.51
CA TYR A 101 -14.25 7.05 9.07
C TYR A 101 -14.28 5.58 8.67
N GLN A 102 -13.75 5.31 7.50
CA GLN A 102 -13.48 3.96 7.01
C GLN A 102 -12.20 4.00 6.16
N PRO A 103 -11.17 3.23 6.52
CA PRO A 103 -9.99 3.13 5.66
C PRO A 103 -10.30 2.29 4.42
N SER A 104 -9.58 2.54 3.35
CA SER A 104 -9.59 1.68 2.16
C SER A 104 -8.43 0.70 2.26
N LEU A 105 -8.74 -0.57 2.42
CA LEU A 105 -7.75 -1.64 2.56
C LEU A 105 -7.79 -2.51 1.32
N VAL A 106 -6.79 -2.37 0.48
CA VAL A 106 -6.69 -3.07 -0.81
C VAL A 106 -5.81 -4.29 -0.64
N TYR A 107 -6.36 -5.46 -0.95
CA TYR A 107 -5.64 -6.73 -0.92
C TYR A 107 -5.39 -7.20 -2.34
N VAL A 108 -4.20 -7.71 -2.59
CA VAL A 108 -3.76 -8.11 -3.93
C VAL A 108 -3.19 -9.52 -3.92
N ASP A 109 -3.15 -10.12 -5.10
CA ASP A 109 -2.47 -11.40 -5.33
C ASP A 109 -1.00 -11.19 -5.74
N GLY A 110 -0.31 -12.27 -6.08
CA GLY A 110 1.11 -12.23 -6.44
C GLY A 110 1.42 -11.47 -7.73
N ARG A 111 0.41 -11.10 -8.51
CA ARG A 111 0.53 -10.26 -9.71
C ARG A 111 0.02 -8.85 -9.48
N ASN A 112 -0.21 -8.48 -8.23
CA ASN A 112 -0.78 -7.18 -7.86
C ASN A 112 -2.17 -6.93 -8.45
N ARG A 113 -2.95 -7.99 -8.65
CA ARG A 113 -4.36 -7.88 -9.00
C ARG A 113 -5.18 -7.79 -7.72
N ILE A 114 -6.17 -6.92 -7.71
CA ILE A 114 -7.03 -6.74 -6.54
C ILE A 114 -7.86 -8.00 -6.32
N THR A 115 -7.76 -8.57 -5.10
CA THR A 115 -8.58 -9.69 -4.68
C THR A 115 -9.76 -9.24 -3.83
N SER A 116 -9.57 -8.17 -3.06
CA SER A 116 -10.65 -7.57 -2.26
C SER A 116 -10.28 -6.15 -1.83
N VAL A 117 -11.30 -5.34 -1.55
CA VAL A 117 -11.15 -4.04 -0.90
C VAL A 117 -12.03 -4.07 0.33
N LYS A 118 -11.44 -3.81 1.49
CA LYS A 118 -12.13 -3.88 2.79
C LYS A 118 -12.05 -2.54 3.50
N SER A 119 -12.93 -2.32 4.47
CA SER A 119 -12.94 -1.12 5.30
C SER A 119 -12.61 -1.41 6.75
N LYS A 120 -12.30 -2.67 7.08
CA LYS A 120 -12.02 -3.09 8.44
C LYS A 120 -11.00 -4.21 8.46
N ILE A 121 -10.02 -4.10 9.35
CA ILE A 121 -9.08 -5.18 9.62
C ILE A 121 -9.74 -6.11 10.62
N VAL A 122 -9.86 -7.39 10.25
CA VAL A 122 -10.36 -8.42 11.15
C VAL A 122 -9.21 -8.90 12.03
N SER A 123 -9.35 -8.76 13.35
CA SER A 123 -8.34 -9.24 14.29
C SER A 123 -8.21 -10.76 14.21
N GLU A 124 -7.04 -11.28 14.57
CA GLU A 124 -6.76 -12.72 14.52
C GLU A 124 -7.78 -13.54 15.32
N SER A 125 -8.21 -13.03 16.47
CA SER A 125 -9.23 -13.67 17.31
C SER A 125 -10.61 -13.73 16.66
N GLN A 126 -10.87 -12.91 15.64
CA GLN A 126 -12.15 -12.85 14.91
C GLN A 126 -12.09 -13.59 13.58
N ARG A 127 -10.91 -14.06 13.17
CA ARG A 127 -10.79 -14.80 11.92
C ARG A 127 -11.35 -16.21 12.07
N PRO A 128 -12.07 -16.73 11.07
CA PRO A 128 -12.46 -18.13 11.07
C PRO A 128 -11.19 -18.99 11.18
N ARG A 129 -11.22 -20.01 12.04
CA ARG A 129 -10.12 -20.97 12.04
C ARG A 129 -10.15 -21.71 10.73
N VAL A 130 -9.07 -21.57 9.97
CA VAL A 130 -8.83 -22.45 8.84
C VAL A 130 -8.49 -23.81 9.46
N ALA A 131 -9.24 -24.86 9.08
CA ALA A 131 -8.84 -26.23 9.40
C ALA A 131 -7.37 -26.36 8.96
N ALA A 132 -6.52 -26.87 9.88
CA ALA A 132 -5.10 -27.00 9.60
C ALA A 132 -4.92 -27.75 8.28
N ALA A 133 -4.73 -26.98 7.22
CA ALA A 133 -4.26 -27.50 5.96
C ALA A 133 -2.78 -27.73 6.17
N ILE A 134 -2.45 -28.92 6.25
CA ILE A 134 -1.09 -29.30 6.42
C ILE A 134 -0.42 -29.36 5.05
#